data_d253ea00a7f0bb2e021c76f366629df4
#
_entry.id   d253ea00a7f0bb2e021c76f366629df4
#
_cell.length_a   1.000
_cell.length_b   1.000
_cell.length_c   1.000
_cell.angle_alpha   90.00
_cell.angle_beta   90.00
_cell.angle_gamma   90.00
#
_symmetry.space_group_name_H-M   'P 1'
#
loop_
_entity.id
_entity.type
_entity.pdbx_description
1 polymer ?
#
loop_
_entity_poly.entity_id
_entity_poly.type
_entity_poly.pdbx_seq_one_letter_code
_entity_poly.pdbx_strand_id
1 'polypeptide(L)'
;TVIGGFLMNFPSFRNGVALGPMLEAKFGVPVYINNDGDLYAFGEATGGILPQINKRISDLGGKKVYKNLIGFTFGTGLGIGQVINGQLNRGDNSCVEAFCLRNKLKPNIIAEDGVSIRAVVREYRLLSHDADRELTPYDIFLIAESEKEGNAEAAQQSFAKFGEIAGDVFATAVL
;
A
#
# COMPACT_ATOMS: atom_id res chain seq x y z
N THR A 1 0.07 5.02 12.20
CA THR A 1 1.41 4.46 12.47
C THR A 1 1.48 3.97 13.91
N VAL A 2 1.94 2.75 14.11
CA VAL A 2 2.20 2.17 15.43
C VAL A 2 3.71 1.96 15.56
N ILE A 3 4.32 2.53 16.58
CA ILE A 3 5.74 2.40 16.86
C ILE A 3 5.90 1.83 18.25
N GLY A 4 6.57 0.65 18.38
CA GLY A 4 6.78 -0.01 19.66
C GLY A 4 5.49 -0.30 20.45
N GLY A 5 4.36 -0.50 19.76
CA GLY A 5 3.05 -0.71 20.38
C GLY A 5 2.28 0.58 20.71
N PHE A 6 2.83 1.75 20.38
CA PHE A 6 2.18 3.04 20.61
C PHE A 6 1.52 3.58 19.35
N LEU A 7 0.29 4.10 19.49
CA LEU A 7 -0.39 4.86 18.43
C LEU A 7 0.15 6.30 18.39
N MET A 8 0.74 6.69 17.26
CA MET A 8 1.46 7.96 17.13
C MET A 8 0.72 9.01 16.28
N ASN A 9 -0.16 8.61 15.38
CA ASN A 9 -0.73 9.49 14.36
C ASN A 9 -2.23 9.82 14.55
N PHE A 10 -2.77 9.53 15.72
CA PHE A 10 -4.14 9.96 16.05
C PHE A 10 -4.10 11.23 16.92
N PRO A 11 -4.74 12.33 16.49
CA PRO A 11 -4.75 13.58 17.26
C PRO A 11 -5.27 13.44 18.69
N SER A 12 -6.21 12.51 18.90
CA SER A 12 -6.77 12.20 20.21
C SER A 12 -5.80 11.50 21.17
N PHE A 13 -4.68 10.98 20.65
CA PHE A 13 -3.67 10.24 21.41
C PHE A 13 -2.30 10.92 21.34
N ARG A 14 -2.27 12.23 21.54
CA ARG A 14 -1.05 13.06 21.38
C ARG A 14 0.16 12.58 22.19
N ASN A 15 -0.07 11.89 23.31
CA ASN A 15 0.98 11.33 24.16
C ASN A 15 1.27 9.85 23.87
N GLY A 16 0.70 9.32 22.80
CA GLY A 16 0.73 7.90 22.50
C GLY A 16 -0.18 7.08 23.43
N VAL A 17 -0.50 5.87 22.98
CA VAL A 17 -1.26 4.89 23.78
C VAL A 17 -0.57 3.55 23.65
N ALA A 18 -0.26 2.91 24.77
CA ALA A 18 0.26 1.54 24.82
C ALA A 18 -0.87 0.56 24.51
N LEU A 19 -1.27 0.48 23.24
CA LEU A 19 -2.48 -0.23 22.81
C LEU A 19 -2.40 -1.72 23.11
N GLY A 20 -1.27 -2.37 22.87
CA GLY A 20 -1.08 -3.79 23.11
C GLY A 20 -1.35 -4.16 24.58
N PRO A 21 -0.56 -3.64 25.53
CA PRO A 21 -0.77 -3.91 26.96
C PRO A 21 -2.17 -3.56 27.45
N MET A 22 -2.77 -2.49 26.94
CA MET A 22 -4.13 -2.10 27.32
C MET A 22 -5.18 -3.11 26.85
N LEU A 23 -5.04 -3.63 25.63
CA LEU A 23 -5.94 -4.64 25.10
C LEU A 23 -5.72 -6.01 25.77
N GLU A 24 -4.47 -6.39 26.06
CA GLU A 24 -4.15 -7.60 26.82
C GLU A 24 -4.79 -7.57 28.21
N ALA A 25 -4.65 -6.45 28.92
CA ALA A 25 -5.26 -6.28 30.24
C ALA A 25 -6.79 -6.33 30.19
N LYS A 26 -7.39 -5.80 29.11
CA LYS A 26 -8.84 -5.76 28.93
C LYS A 26 -9.44 -7.11 28.56
N PHE A 27 -8.79 -7.87 27.70
CA PHE A 27 -9.36 -9.08 27.11
C PHE A 27 -8.75 -10.39 27.64
N GLY A 28 -7.65 -10.32 28.38
CA GLY A 28 -6.97 -11.49 28.96
C GLY A 28 -6.36 -12.43 27.93
N VAL A 29 -6.03 -11.92 26.73
CA VAL A 29 -5.41 -12.67 25.64
C VAL A 29 -4.16 -11.94 25.13
N PRO A 30 -3.15 -12.66 24.60
CA PRO A 30 -1.99 -12.01 23.96
C PRO A 30 -2.42 -11.12 22.81
N VAL A 31 -1.84 -9.92 22.74
CA VAL A 31 -2.14 -8.94 21.68
C VAL A 31 -0.89 -8.61 20.89
N TYR A 32 -0.94 -8.86 19.59
CA TYR A 32 0.14 -8.56 18.66
C TYR A 32 -0.29 -7.40 17.75
N ILE A 33 0.47 -6.31 17.81
CA ILE A 33 0.21 -5.12 17.00
C ILE A 33 1.30 -5.01 15.94
N ASN A 34 0.88 -4.78 14.70
CA ASN A 34 1.78 -4.61 13.59
C ASN A 34 1.25 -3.54 12.61
N ASN A 35 2.08 -3.15 11.64
CA ASN A 35 1.70 -2.30 10.54
C ASN A 35 0.62 -3.02 9.68
N ASP A 36 -0.32 -2.28 9.13
CA ASP A 36 -1.42 -2.83 8.32
C ASP A 36 -0.92 -3.40 6.98
N GLY A 37 0.07 -2.79 6.34
CA GLY A 37 0.73 -3.32 5.15
C GLY A 37 1.46 -4.65 5.42
N ASP A 38 2.13 -4.75 6.56
CA ASP A 38 2.75 -5.98 7.03
C ASP A 38 1.73 -7.09 7.26
N LEU A 39 0.64 -6.79 7.96
CA LEU A 39 -0.43 -7.76 8.23
C LEU A 39 -1.12 -8.22 6.94
N TYR A 40 -1.33 -7.29 6.00
CA TYR A 40 -1.84 -7.64 4.68
C TYR A 40 -0.92 -8.63 3.96
N ALA A 41 0.36 -8.30 3.83
CA ALA A 41 1.33 -9.17 3.15
C ALA A 41 1.46 -10.54 3.84
N PHE A 42 1.46 -10.58 5.16
CA PHE A 42 1.53 -11.82 5.92
C PHE A 42 0.27 -12.67 5.76
N GLY A 43 -0.90 -12.04 5.75
CA GLY A 43 -2.18 -12.72 5.48
C GLY A 43 -2.20 -13.34 4.08
N GLU A 44 -1.76 -12.60 3.06
CA GLU A 44 -1.66 -13.09 1.68
C GLU A 44 -0.63 -14.21 1.51
N ALA A 45 0.43 -14.19 2.29
CA ALA A 45 1.47 -15.23 2.26
C ALA A 45 1.05 -16.52 2.99
N THR A 46 0.19 -16.43 4.02
CA THR A 46 -0.18 -17.58 4.86
C THR A 46 -1.52 -18.21 4.49
N GLY A 47 -2.52 -17.41 4.18
CA GLY A 47 -3.88 -17.87 3.90
C GLY A 47 -4.50 -17.31 2.62
N GLY A 48 -3.83 -16.37 1.94
CA GLY A 48 -4.34 -15.68 0.76
C GLY A 48 -3.78 -16.19 -0.56
N ILE A 49 -3.24 -15.27 -1.37
CA ILE A 49 -2.85 -15.54 -2.76
C ILE A 49 -1.67 -16.52 -2.90
N LEU A 50 -0.68 -16.48 -2.00
CA LEU A 50 0.53 -17.30 -2.15
C LEU A 50 0.25 -18.80 -2.06
N PRO A 51 -0.51 -19.32 -1.07
CA PRO A 51 -0.95 -20.72 -1.07
C PRO A 51 -1.77 -21.11 -2.30
N GLN A 52 -2.61 -20.21 -2.81
CA GLN A 52 -3.42 -20.46 -4.01
C GLN A 52 -2.54 -20.61 -5.26
N ILE A 53 -1.54 -19.75 -5.44
CA ILE A 53 -0.56 -19.83 -6.52
C ILE A 53 0.22 -21.16 -6.42
N ASN A 54 0.72 -21.51 -5.24
CA ASN A 54 1.45 -22.75 -5.03
C ASN A 54 0.59 -23.98 -5.34
N LYS A 55 -0.67 -23.95 -4.90
CA LYS A 55 -1.63 -25.00 -5.26
C LYS A 55 -1.83 -25.08 -6.77
N ARG A 56 -2.04 -23.97 -7.45
CA ARG A 56 -2.25 -23.92 -8.90
C ARG A 56 -1.04 -24.47 -9.66
N ILE A 57 0.19 -24.14 -9.22
CA ILE A 57 1.42 -24.67 -9.80
C ILE A 57 1.46 -26.19 -9.64
N SER A 58 1.16 -26.70 -8.45
CA SER A 58 1.12 -28.15 -8.17
C SER A 58 0.07 -28.85 -9.02
N ASP A 59 -1.15 -28.31 -9.12
CA ASP A 59 -2.24 -28.87 -9.92
C ASP A 59 -1.88 -28.97 -11.42
N LEU A 60 -0.99 -28.09 -11.90
CA LEU A 60 -0.44 -28.10 -13.26
C LEU A 60 0.82 -28.96 -13.40
N GLY A 61 1.21 -29.75 -12.39
CA GLY A 61 2.39 -30.61 -12.39
C GLY A 61 3.72 -29.88 -12.15
N GLY A 62 3.68 -28.58 -11.78
CA GLY A 62 4.86 -27.80 -11.42
C GLY A 62 5.39 -28.20 -10.04
N LYS A 63 6.71 -28.11 -9.87
CA LYS A 63 7.41 -28.45 -8.61
C LYS A 63 7.86 -27.23 -7.81
N LYS A 64 7.70 -26.02 -8.38
CA LYS A 64 8.10 -24.78 -7.73
C LYS A 64 7.14 -24.44 -6.59
N VAL A 65 7.69 -24.09 -5.44
CA VAL A 65 6.93 -23.59 -4.30
C VAL A 65 7.51 -22.23 -3.90
N TYR A 66 6.70 -21.21 -3.99
CA TYR A 66 7.07 -19.86 -3.56
C TYR A 66 6.85 -19.71 -2.06
N LYS A 67 7.80 -19.05 -1.40
CA LYS A 67 7.77 -18.77 0.06
C LYS A 67 7.94 -17.29 0.38
N ASN A 68 8.21 -16.49 -0.65
CA ASN A 68 8.43 -15.05 -0.52
C ASN A 68 7.26 -14.31 -1.17
N LEU A 69 6.84 -13.23 -0.54
CA LEU A 69 5.78 -12.35 -1.04
C LEU A 69 6.12 -10.91 -0.66
N ILE A 70 5.90 -9.99 -1.59
CA ILE A 70 5.86 -8.56 -1.34
C ILE A 70 4.43 -8.09 -1.59
N GLY A 71 3.83 -7.41 -0.62
CA GLY A 71 2.52 -6.78 -0.73
C GLY A 71 2.65 -5.27 -0.72
N PHE A 72 1.90 -4.60 -1.59
CA PHE A 72 1.80 -3.15 -1.63
C PHE A 72 0.37 -2.73 -1.33
N THR A 73 0.21 -1.70 -0.54
CA THR A 73 -1.10 -1.10 -0.25
C THR A 73 -1.12 0.36 -0.72
N PHE A 74 -2.10 0.69 -1.55
CA PHE A 74 -2.31 2.04 -2.08
C PHE A 74 -3.56 2.64 -1.43
N GLY A 75 -3.34 3.46 -0.44
CA GLY A 75 -4.41 4.11 0.31
C GLY A 75 -4.13 5.60 0.45
N THR A 76 -4.32 6.13 1.64
CA THR A 76 -3.90 7.49 2.00
C THR A 76 -2.40 7.69 1.77
N GLY A 77 -1.64 6.62 1.91
CA GLY A 77 -0.20 6.53 1.64
C GLY A 77 0.16 5.29 0.83
N LEU A 78 1.45 5.01 0.76
CA LEU A 78 2.05 3.81 0.17
C LEU A 78 2.58 2.92 1.30
N GLY A 79 1.96 1.77 1.50
CA GLY A 79 2.45 0.74 2.42
C GLY A 79 3.11 -0.41 1.67
N ILE A 80 4.06 -1.05 2.33
CA ILE A 80 4.70 -2.28 1.88
C ILE A 80 4.77 -3.27 3.03
N GLY A 81 4.60 -4.56 2.71
CA GLY A 81 4.91 -5.65 3.62
C GLY A 81 5.71 -6.72 2.88
N GLN A 82 6.68 -7.30 3.55
CA GLN A 82 7.56 -8.31 3.00
C GLN A 82 7.51 -9.61 3.80
N VAL A 83 7.31 -10.73 3.12
CA VAL A 83 7.43 -12.07 3.68
C VAL A 83 8.58 -12.79 3.00
N ILE A 84 9.55 -13.26 3.78
CA ILE A 84 10.74 -13.95 3.30
C ILE A 84 10.79 -15.33 3.96
N ASN A 85 10.84 -16.39 3.16
CA ASN A 85 10.82 -17.78 3.65
C ASN A 85 9.64 -18.09 4.59
N GLY A 86 8.48 -17.48 4.33
CA GLY A 86 7.28 -17.65 5.13
C GLY A 86 7.26 -16.87 6.45
N GLN A 87 8.24 -16.02 6.70
CA GLN A 87 8.33 -15.16 7.88
C GLN A 87 8.18 -13.70 7.47
N LEU A 88 7.42 -12.96 8.27
CA LEU A 88 7.29 -11.52 8.08
C LEU A 88 8.63 -10.82 8.32
N ASN A 89 9.13 -10.11 7.31
CA ASN A 89 10.32 -9.28 7.44
C ASN A 89 9.94 -7.94 8.07
N ARG A 90 10.33 -7.74 9.32
CA ARG A 90 10.03 -6.51 10.06
C ARG A 90 11.22 -5.56 10.13
N GLY A 91 12.42 -6.02 9.71
CA GLY A 91 13.66 -5.31 9.94
C GLY A 91 13.92 -5.09 11.44
N ASP A 92 14.89 -4.26 11.74
CA ASP A 92 15.26 -3.94 13.12
C ASP A 92 14.34 -2.87 13.75
N ASN A 93 13.63 -2.11 12.91
CA ASN A 93 12.79 -0.98 13.31
C ASN A 93 11.27 -1.25 13.19
N SER A 94 10.86 -2.50 13.27
CA SER A 94 9.46 -2.95 13.29
C SER A 94 8.72 -3.01 11.96
N CYS A 95 9.19 -2.37 10.90
CA CYS A 95 8.60 -2.47 9.55
C CYS A 95 9.64 -2.20 8.47
N VAL A 96 9.37 -2.72 7.27
CA VAL A 96 10.06 -2.37 6.03
C VAL A 96 9.18 -1.38 5.29
N GLU A 97 9.73 -0.25 4.89
CA GLU A 97 8.95 0.83 4.28
C GLU A 97 9.53 1.23 2.91
N ALA A 98 8.63 1.51 1.96
CA ALA A 98 9.00 1.98 0.62
C ALA A 98 8.48 3.40 0.31
N PHE A 99 7.65 3.97 1.17
CA PHE A 99 7.02 5.28 0.94
C PHE A 99 8.03 6.40 0.68
N CYS A 100 9.19 6.34 1.34
CA CYS A 100 10.24 7.35 1.29
C CYS A 100 11.21 7.20 0.09
N LEU A 101 11.04 6.20 -0.77
CA LEU A 101 11.85 6.08 -1.99
C LEU A 101 11.68 7.35 -2.83
N ARG A 102 12.76 7.78 -3.47
CA ARG A 102 12.72 8.95 -4.35
C ARG A 102 11.94 8.63 -5.61
N ASN A 103 11.03 9.52 -5.96
CA ASN A 103 10.35 9.44 -7.24
C ASN A 103 11.35 9.79 -8.37
N LYS A 104 11.61 8.85 -9.26
CA LYS A 104 12.61 9.04 -10.34
C LYS A 104 12.19 10.10 -11.36
N LEU A 105 10.87 10.25 -11.59
CA LEU A 105 10.34 11.25 -12.52
C LEU A 105 10.31 12.65 -11.91
N LYS A 106 10.12 12.73 -10.59
CA LYS A 106 10.06 13.98 -9.84
C LYS A 106 10.96 13.88 -8.60
N PRO A 107 12.28 14.10 -8.70
CA PRO A 107 13.22 13.83 -7.60
C PRO A 107 12.99 14.63 -6.32
N ASN A 108 12.18 15.67 -6.39
CA ASN A 108 11.84 16.52 -5.23
C ASN A 108 10.74 15.95 -4.35
N ILE A 109 10.09 14.89 -4.77
CA ILE A 109 9.02 14.22 -4.03
C ILE A 109 9.37 12.75 -3.79
N ILE A 110 8.71 12.15 -2.82
CA ILE A 110 8.82 10.73 -2.51
C ILE A 110 7.83 9.90 -3.35
N ALA A 111 8.03 8.59 -3.38
CA ALA A 111 7.18 7.68 -4.13
C ALA A 111 5.71 7.76 -3.70
N GLU A 112 5.44 7.83 -2.40
CA GLU A 112 4.07 7.98 -1.86
C GLU A 112 3.30 9.16 -2.45
N ASP A 113 3.97 10.27 -2.73
CA ASP A 113 3.33 11.43 -3.35
C ASP A 113 2.83 11.13 -4.78
N GLY A 114 3.36 10.10 -5.42
CA GLY A 114 2.99 9.69 -6.77
C GLY A 114 2.01 8.52 -6.84
N VAL A 115 1.88 7.74 -5.75
CA VAL A 115 1.09 6.50 -5.74
C VAL A 115 0.13 6.39 -4.56
N SER A 116 -0.31 7.51 -4.04
CA SER A 116 -1.41 7.56 -3.05
C SER A 116 -2.74 7.92 -3.71
N ILE A 117 -3.85 7.71 -2.99
CA ILE A 117 -5.20 8.14 -3.42
C ILE A 117 -5.18 9.62 -3.87
N ARG A 118 -4.47 10.47 -3.12
CA ARG A 118 -4.35 11.91 -3.43
C ARG A 118 -3.58 12.19 -4.72
N ALA A 119 -2.69 11.29 -5.13
CA ALA A 119 -1.87 11.47 -6.32
C ALA A 119 -2.72 11.46 -7.61
N VAL A 120 -3.63 10.50 -7.73
CA VAL A 120 -4.54 10.41 -8.90
C VAL A 120 -5.40 11.67 -9.01
N VAL A 121 -6.01 12.10 -7.90
CA VAL A 121 -6.87 13.29 -7.87
C VAL A 121 -6.09 14.54 -8.24
N ARG A 122 -4.90 14.71 -7.66
CA ARG A 122 -4.04 15.86 -7.94
C ARG A 122 -3.61 15.90 -9.41
N GLU A 123 -3.18 14.79 -9.97
CA GLU A 123 -2.73 14.72 -11.36
C GLU A 123 -3.88 14.97 -12.33
N TYR A 124 -5.07 14.42 -12.07
CA TYR A 124 -6.27 14.70 -12.87
C TYR A 124 -6.60 16.20 -12.87
N ARG A 125 -6.62 16.84 -11.70
CA ARG A 125 -6.90 18.29 -11.59
C ARG A 125 -5.90 19.14 -12.37
N LEU A 126 -4.62 18.76 -12.34
CA LEU A 126 -3.58 19.46 -13.09
C LEU A 126 -3.75 19.31 -14.60
N LEU A 127 -4.13 18.13 -15.09
CA LEU A 127 -4.26 17.84 -16.51
C LEU A 127 -5.59 18.32 -17.10
N SER A 128 -6.68 18.24 -16.34
CA SER A 128 -8.01 18.64 -16.79
C SER A 128 -8.30 20.12 -16.60
N HIS A 129 -7.47 20.84 -15.80
CA HIS A 129 -7.74 22.21 -15.32
C HIS A 129 -9.05 22.34 -14.53
N ASP A 130 -9.58 21.22 -14.01
CA ASP A 130 -10.81 21.16 -13.19
C ASP A 130 -10.43 21.11 -11.71
N ALA A 131 -10.13 22.29 -11.14
CA ALA A 131 -9.68 22.39 -9.76
C ALA A 131 -10.83 22.35 -8.74
N ASP A 132 -12.04 22.72 -9.14
CA ASP A 132 -13.15 23.02 -8.24
C ASP A 132 -14.02 21.80 -7.90
N ARG A 133 -13.92 20.71 -8.66
CA ARG A 133 -14.70 19.49 -8.41
C ARG A 133 -14.08 18.64 -7.32
N GLU A 134 -14.87 18.29 -6.32
CA GLU A 134 -14.52 17.22 -5.37
C GLU A 134 -14.72 15.87 -6.04
N LEU A 135 -13.62 15.24 -6.46
CA LEU A 135 -13.61 13.95 -7.12
C LEU A 135 -12.82 12.95 -6.29
N THR A 136 -13.33 11.72 -6.23
CA THR A 136 -12.62 10.55 -5.73
C THR A 136 -11.84 9.87 -6.86
N PRO A 137 -10.86 9.00 -6.58
CA PRO A 137 -10.23 8.17 -7.61
C PRO A 137 -11.23 7.32 -8.41
N TYR A 138 -12.31 6.88 -7.78
CA TYR A 138 -13.37 6.13 -8.45
C TYR A 138 -14.13 7.02 -9.45
N ASP A 139 -14.42 8.26 -9.11
CA ASP A 139 -15.01 9.21 -10.05
C ASP A 139 -14.12 9.42 -11.27
N ILE A 140 -12.81 9.56 -11.04
CA ILE A 140 -11.82 9.73 -12.12
C ILE A 140 -11.74 8.46 -12.98
N PHE A 141 -11.86 7.28 -12.38
CA PHE A 141 -11.97 6.03 -13.12
C PHE A 141 -13.21 6.03 -14.04
N LEU A 142 -14.38 6.40 -13.53
CA LEU A 142 -15.59 6.50 -14.33
C LEU A 142 -15.47 7.54 -15.47
N ILE A 143 -14.74 8.64 -15.23
CA ILE A 143 -14.42 9.61 -16.28
C ILE A 143 -13.49 8.99 -17.34
N ALA A 144 -12.49 8.22 -16.93
CA ALA A 144 -11.58 7.55 -17.85
C ALA A 144 -12.29 6.54 -18.75
N GLU A 145 -13.32 5.85 -18.23
CA GLU A 145 -14.17 4.92 -18.95
C GLU A 145 -15.32 5.61 -19.73
N SER A 146 -15.40 6.95 -19.69
CA SER A 146 -16.48 7.75 -20.30
C SER A 146 -17.88 7.47 -19.71
N GLU A 147 -17.94 6.95 -18.49
CA GLU A 147 -19.18 6.69 -17.74
C GLU A 147 -19.60 7.89 -16.86
N LYS A 148 -18.72 8.88 -16.71
CA LYS A 148 -18.97 10.12 -15.98
C LYS A 148 -18.44 11.30 -16.77
N GLU A 149 -19.15 12.44 -16.70
CA GLU A 149 -18.75 13.69 -17.35
C GLU A 149 -17.39 14.18 -16.82
N GLY A 150 -16.49 14.53 -17.73
CA GLY A 150 -15.16 15.04 -17.44
C GLY A 150 -14.19 14.87 -18.61
N ASN A 151 -12.92 15.16 -18.35
CA ASN A 151 -11.87 14.98 -19.36
C ASN A 151 -11.32 13.55 -19.28
N ALA A 152 -11.79 12.65 -20.14
CA ALA A 152 -11.41 11.25 -20.17
C ALA A 152 -9.91 11.05 -20.44
N GLU A 153 -9.31 11.85 -21.33
CA GLU A 153 -7.89 11.77 -21.62
C GLU A 153 -7.04 12.13 -20.41
N ALA A 154 -7.37 13.22 -19.71
CA ALA A 154 -6.70 13.62 -18.48
C ALA A 154 -6.83 12.55 -17.37
N ALA A 155 -8.00 11.89 -17.29
CA ALA A 155 -8.24 10.81 -16.35
C ALA A 155 -7.36 9.58 -16.66
N GLN A 156 -7.30 9.15 -17.90
CA GLN A 156 -6.44 8.06 -18.37
C GLN A 156 -4.96 8.37 -18.14
N GLN A 157 -4.50 9.58 -18.44
CA GLN A 157 -3.13 10.02 -18.21
C GLN A 157 -2.77 10.05 -16.73
N SER A 158 -3.70 10.42 -15.84
CA SER A 158 -3.45 10.42 -14.40
C SER A 158 -3.23 9.01 -13.84
N PHE A 159 -3.98 8.02 -14.31
CA PHE A 159 -3.74 6.61 -13.97
C PHE A 159 -2.47 6.05 -14.61
N ALA A 160 -2.15 6.43 -15.84
CA ALA A 160 -0.90 6.03 -16.48
C ALA A 160 0.31 6.52 -15.69
N LYS A 161 0.26 7.77 -15.22
CA LYS A 161 1.30 8.35 -14.37
C LYS A 161 1.45 7.64 -13.03
N PHE A 162 0.32 7.30 -12.39
CA PHE A 162 0.31 6.48 -11.20
C PHE A 162 0.98 5.12 -11.45
N GLY A 163 0.59 4.44 -12.54
CA GLY A 163 1.14 3.14 -12.93
C GLY A 163 2.64 3.18 -13.21
N GLU A 164 3.14 4.24 -13.85
CA GLU A 164 4.56 4.44 -14.12
C GLU A 164 5.39 4.54 -12.81
N ILE A 165 4.93 5.34 -11.85
CA ILE A 165 5.59 5.48 -10.56
C ILE A 165 5.48 4.20 -9.73
N ALA A 166 4.32 3.54 -9.72
CA ALA A 166 4.12 2.26 -9.05
C ALA A 166 5.06 1.18 -9.60
N GLY A 167 5.18 1.09 -10.93
CA GLY A 167 6.09 0.16 -11.60
C GLY A 167 7.55 0.37 -11.20
N ASP A 168 7.98 1.61 -11.07
CA ASP A 168 9.32 1.96 -10.61
C ASP A 168 9.59 1.56 -9.14
N VAL A 169 8.59 1.78 -8.28
CA VAL A 169 8.63 1.33 -6.88
C VAL A 169 8.71 -0.18 -6.80
N PHE A 170 7.89 -0.90 -7.57
CA PHE A 170 7.91 -2.37 -7.60
C PHE A 170 9.27 -2.90 -8.06
N ALA A 171 9.80 -2.37 -9.15
CA ALA A 171 11.11 -2.77 -9.66
C ALA A 171 12.21 -2.54 -8.60
N THR A 172 12.16 -1.44 -7.87
CA THR A 172 13.13 -1.13 -6.81
C THR A 172 12.99 -2.06 -5.60
N ALA A 173 11.76 -2.43 -5.23
CA ALA A 173 11.51 -3.26 -4.05
C ALA A 173 11.79 -4.76 -4.28
N VAL A 174 11.79 -5.21 -5.53
CA VAL A 174 11.99 -6.64 -5.90
C VAL A 174 13.45 -6.96 -6.20
N LEU A 175 14.26 -5.95 -6.56
CA LEU A 175 15.69 -6.13 -6.83
C LEU A 175 16.51 -6.16 -5.53
#